data_865129928c85fd08ee22a68f2a30afff
#
_entry.id   865129928c85fd08ee22a68f2a30afff
#
_cell.length_a   1.000
_cell.length_b   1.000
_cell.length_c   1.000
_cell.angle_alpha   90.00
_cell.angle_beta   90.00
_cell.angle_gamma   90.00
#
_symmetry.space_group_name_H-M   'P 1'
#
loop_
_entity.id
_entity.type
_entity.pdbx_description
1 polymer ?
#
loop_
_entity_poly.entity_id
_entity_poly.type
_entity_poly.pdbx_seq_one_letter_code
_entity_poly.pdbx_strand_id
1 'polypeptide(L)'
;MLFRSIVVNADNVAKMSLSGTSQAITRIDGGSGIDTLKLDGAGIMLDLSLVSGPAIQNIEKIDLTGRGNNTLKLSLQDMLQGFNNSNVFNSSNTTSGLGATVSKNQLMVDGDTGDKLVLSDLANWTASGTNVVANGHTYVAYNHNTSAQQLLIDNHLLVSAT
;
A
#
# COMPACT_ATOMS: atom_id res chain seq x y z
N MET A 1 15.79 -8.44 -11.26
CA MET A 1 14.63 -7.88 -10.55
C MET A 1 14.54 -6.41 -10.94
N LEU A 2 13.49 -6.01 -11.58
CA LEU A 2 13.31 -4.62 -12.02
C LEU A 2 12.40 -3.93 -11.01
N PHE A 3 12.91 -2.94 -10.32
CA PHE A 3 12.11 -2.08 -9.45
C PHE A 3 11.61 -0.91 -10.30
N ARG A 4 10.32 -0.67 -10.28
CA ARG A 4 9.69 0.47 -10.93
C ARG A 4 9.03 1.36 -9.88
N SER A 5 9.08 2.65 -10.10
CA SER A 5 8.30 3.62 -9.35
C SER A 5 7.34 4.31 -10.30
N ILE A 6 6.05 4.19 -10.00
CA ILE A 6 4.99 4.91 -10.70
C ILE A 6 4.62 6.10 -9.81
N VAL A 7 4.86 7.30 -10.32
CA VAL A 7 4.62 8.53 -9.57
C VAL A 7 3.27 9.11 -9.96
N VAL A 8 2.43 9.38 -8.96
CA VAL A 8 1.13 10.02 -9.14
C VAL A 8 1.03 11.29 -8.29
N ASN A 9 0.46 12.32 -8.86
CA ASN A 9 0.15 13.59 -8.19
C ASN A 9 -1.36 13.72 -7.91
N ALA A 10 -1.78 14.82 -7.32
CA ALA A 10 -3.18 15.07 -7.00
C ALA A 10 -4.10 14.99 -8.23
N ASP A 11 -3.67 15.49 -9.40
CA ASP A 11 -4.44 15.42 -10.64
C ASP A 11 -4.62 13.99 -11.14
N ASN A 12 -3.57 13.17 -10.99
CA ASN A 12 -3.64 11.74 -11.34
C ASN A 12 -4.60 10.99 -10.42
N VAL A 13 -4.55 11.25 -9.11
CA VAL A 13 -5.46 10.65 -8.14
C VAL A 13 -6.91 11.04 -8.42
N ALA A 14 -7.18 12.31 -8.72
CA ALA A 14 -8.51 12.77 -9.14
C ALA A 14 -9.01 12.04 -10.39
N LYS A 15 -8.12 11.79 -11.37
CA LYS A 15 -8.46 11.06 -12.61
C LYS A 15 -8.74 9.58 -12.38
N MET A 16 -8.14 8.95 -11.37
CA MET A 16 -8.47 7.57 -11.00
C MET A 16 -9.91 7.42 -10.52
N SER A 17 -10.46 8.45 -9.89
CA SER A 17 -11.84 8.48 -9.37
C SER A 17 -12.90 8.84 -10.44
N LEU A 18 -12.48 9.24 -11.65
CA LEU A 18 -13.37 9.68 -12.74
C LEU A 18 -13.80 8.50 -13.63
N SER A 19 -14.38 7.46 -13.06
CA SER A 19 -14.85 6.30 -13.82
C SER A 19 -15.79 6.71 -14.97
N GLY A 20 -15.50 6.23 -16.18
CA GLY A 20 -16.35 6.45 -17.36
C GLY A 20 -16.09 7.74 -18.12
N THR A 21 -15.08 8.54 -17.77
CA THR A 21 -14.69 9.70 -18.56
C THR A 21 -13.48 9.41 -19.45
N SER A 22 -13.35 10.13 -20.56
CA SER A 22 -12.21 9.99 -21.48
C SER A 22 -10.86 10.41 -20.87
N GLN A 23 -10.86 11.03 -19.70
CA GLN A 23 -9.66 11.44 -18.95
C GLN A 23 -9.35 10.55 -17.76
N ALA A 24 -10.15 9.52 -17.49
CA ALA A 24 -9.91 8.60 -16.40
C ALA A 24 -8.60 7.84 -16.59
N ILE A 25 -7.83 7.68 -15.51
CA ILE A 25 -6.77 6.68 -15.47
C ILE A 25 -7.44 5.34 -15.23
N THR A 26 -7.48 4.51 -16.25
CA THR A 26 -8.19 3.23 -16.21
C THR A 26 -7.35 2.10 -15.66
N ARG A 27 -6.02 2.25 -15.65
CA ARG A 27 -5.11 1.20 -15.18
C ARG A 27 -3.74 1.73 -14.80
N ILE A 28 -3.25 1.25 -13.67
CA ILE A 28 -1.84 1.29 -13.23
C ILE A 28 -1.41 -0.16 -13.02
N ASP A 29 -0.35 -0.57 -13.71
CA ASP A 29 0.17 -1.94 -13.65
C ASP A 29 1.69 -1.88 -13.46
N GLY A 30 2.16 -2.35 -12.31
CA GLY A 30 3.59 -2.42 -12.00
C GLY A 30 4.32 -3.46 -12.84
N GLY A 31 3.63 -4.55 -13.18
CA GLY A 31 4.21 -5.65 -13.95
C GLY A 31 4.87 -6.69 -13.06
N SER A 32 6.13 -7.03 -13.33
CA SER A 32 6.86 -8.04 -12.55
C SER A 32 7.96 -7.41 -11.70
N GLY A 33 8.09 -7.86 -10.48
CA GLY A 33 9.10 -7.39 -9.54
C GLY A 33 8.48 -6.83 -8.28
N ILE A 34 9.17 -5.93 -7.60
CA ILE A 34 8.62 -5.13 -6.52
C ILE A 34 8.43 -3.71 -7.07
N ASP A 35 7.20 -3.32 -7.24
CA ASP A 35 6.84 -2.05 -7.86
C ASP A 35 6.23 -1.11 -6.81
N THR A 36 6.52 0.18 -6.95
CA THR A 36 6.11 1.22 -5.99
C THR A 36 5.17 2.22 -6.66
N LEU A 37 4.02 2.44 -6.05
CA LEU A 37 3.14 3.58 -6.35
C LEU A 37 3.46 4.71 -5.37
N LYS A 38 4.05 5.81 -5.89
CA LYS A 38 4.44 6.96 -5.07
C LYS A 38 3.46 8.12 -5.26
N LEU A 39 2.99 8.68 -4.13
CA LEU A 39 2.21 9.93 -4.12
C LEU A 39 3.19 11.12 -4.08
N ASP A 40 3.29 11.86 -5.17
CA ASP A 40 4.16 13.04 -5.27
C ASP A 40 3.36 14.33 -5.13
N GLY A 41 3.32 14.86 -3.93
CA GLY A 41 2.62 16.10 -3.59
C GLY A 41 2.31 16.19 -2.11
N ALA A 42 1.60 17.23 -1.73
CA ALA A 42 1.15 17.49 -0.37
C ALA A 42 -0.38 17.41 -0.28
N GLY A 43 -0.89 16.80 0.77
CA GLY A 43 -2.33 16.69 1.02
C GLY A 43 -3.07 15.78 0.03
N ILE A 44 -2.36 14.86 -0.62
CA ILE A 44 -2.98 13.91 -1.53
C ILE A 44 -3.75 12.86 -0.71
N MET A 45 -5.01 12.64 -1.07
CA MET A 45 -5.81 11.52 -0.56
C MET A 45 -6.04 10.51 -1.68
N LEU A 46 -5.43 9.34 -1.57
CA LEU A 46 -5.73 8.19 -2.41
C LEU A 46 -6.75 7.29 -1.69
N ASP A 47 -8.00 7.39 -2.08
CA ASP A 47 -9.08 6.51 -1.61
C ASP A 47 -9.30 5.39 -2.62
N LEU A 48 -8.85 4.18 -2.28
CA LEU A 48 -8.94 3.03 -3.17
C LEU A 48 -10.37 2.56 -3.39
N SER A 49 -11.29 2.88 -2.48
CA SER A 49 -12.72 2.56 -2.66
C SER A 49 -13.37 3.33 -3.82
N LEU A 50 -12.75 4.43 -4.26
CA LEU A 50 -13.19 5.25 -5.39
C LEU A 50 -12.52 4.82 -6.71
N VAL A 51 -11.54 3.95 -6.64
CA VAL A 51 -10.83 3.42 -7.81
C VAL A 51 -11.58 2.22 -8.36
N SER A 52 -12.02 2.30 -9.60
CA SER A 52 -12.89 1.26 -10.20
C SER A 52 -12.15 -0.04 -10.47
N GLY A 53 -12.60 -1.13 -9.84
CA GLY A 53 -12.13 -2.49 -10.12
C GLY A 53 -10.62 -2.65 -9.98
N PRO A 54 -9.99 -3.54 -10.75
CA PRO A 54 -8.54 -3.78 -10.67
C PRO A 54 -7.74 -2.72 -11.45
N ALA A 55 -8.02 -1.43 -11.21
CA ALA A 55 -7.32 -0.34 -11.89
C ALA A 55 -5.86 -0.19 -11.40
N ILE A 56 -5.54 -0.65 -10.19
CA ILE A 56 -4.18 -0.72 -9.66
C ILE A 56 -3.85 -2.19 -9.47
N GLN A 57 -2.81 -2.67 -10.13
CA GLN A 57 -2.39 -4.07 -10.10
C GLN A 57 -0.87 -4.20 -10.05
N ASN A 58 -0.40 -5.33 -9.50
CA ASN A 58 1.03 -5.65 -9.44
C ASN A 58 1.85 -4.51 -8.81
N ILE A 59 1.35 -3.99 -7.71
CA ILE A 59 2.02 -2.99 -6.87
C ILE A 59 2.21 -3.64 -5.50
N GLU A 60 3.43 -3.70 -5.02
CA GLU A 60 3.79 -4.29 -3.74
C GLU A 60 4.01 -3.24 -2.66
N LYS A 61 4.21 -1.98 -3.08
CA LYS A 61 4.51 -0.88 -2.18
C LYS A 61 3.76 0.39 -2.57
N ILE A 62 3.17 1.06 -1.58
CA ILE A 62 2.65 2.42 -1.72
C ILE A 62 3.52 3.34 -0.87
N ASP A 63 4.02 4.42 -1.47
CA ASP A 63 4.94 5.37 -0.85
C ASP A 63 4.26 6.74 -0.73
N LEU A 64 4.00 7.16 0.51
CA LEU A 64 3.40 8.45 0.86
C LEU A 64 4.47 9.49 1.22
N THR A 65 5.74 9.08 1.34
CA THR A 65 6.82 9.94 1.83
C THR A 65 7.07 11.14 0.93
N GLY A 66 7.57 12.21 1.50
CA GLY A 66 8.06 13.36 0.77
C GLY A 66 7.43 14.66 1.18
N ARG A 67 6.46 15.18 0.44
CA ARG A 67 5.93 16.53 0.68
C ARG A 67 4.60 16.50 1.42
N GLY A 68 4.60 17.07 2.64
CA GLY A 68 3.38 17.31 3.41
C GLY A 68 2.69 16.01 3.82
N ASN A 69 1.47 16.12 4.28
CA ASN A 69 0.74 15.00 4.85
C ASN A 69 -0.19 14.39 3.80
N ASN A 70 0.11 13.17 3.39
CA ASN A 70 -0.69 12.40 2.45
C ASN A 70 -1.56 11.37 3.17
N THR A 71 -2.60 10.90 2.54
CA THR A 71 -3.52 9.90 3.11
C THR A 71 -3.78 8.79 2.11
N LEU A 72 -3.57 7.57 2.54
CA LEU A 72 -4.04 6.36 1.86
C LEU A 72 -5.26 5.84 2.60
N LYS A 73 -6.36 5.59 1.88
CA LYS A 73 -7.51 4.88 2.42
C LYS A 73 -7.70 3.58 1.66
N LEU A 74 -7.79 2.49 2.39
CA LEU A 74 -7.96 1.15 1.83
C LEU A 74 -8.77 0.24 2.75
N SER A 75 -9.27 -0.85 2.17
CA SER A 75 -9.99 -1.93 2.84
C SER A 75 -9.41 -3.29 2.43
N LEU A 76 -9.88 -4.36 3.10
CA LEU A 76 -9.60 -5.73 2.65
C LEU A 76 -10.03 -5.95 1.19
N GLN A 77 -11.17 -5.41 0.78
CA GLN A 77 -11.68 -5.59 -0.57
C GLN A 77 -10.74 -5.00 -1.62
N ASP A 78 -10.15 -3.85 -1.34
CA ASP A 78 -9.15 -3.22 -2.23
C ASP A 78 -7.91 -4.10 -2.34
N MET A 79 -7.46 -4.67 -1.22
CA MET A 79 -6.33 -5.60 -1.21
C MET A 79 -6.60 -6.86 -2.05
N LEU A 80 -7.79 -7.43 -1.95
CA LEU A 80 -8.17 -8.63 -2.71
C LEU A 80 -8.27 -8.38 -4.21
N GLN A 81 -8.57 -7.16 -4.62
CA GLN A 81 -8.72 -6.80 -6.03
C GLN A 81 -7.40 -6.45 -6.72
N GLY A 82 -6.47 -5.81 -6.02
CA GLY A 82 -5.29 -5.22 -6.64
C GLY A 82 -3.94 -5.69 -6.11
N PHE A 83 -3.89 -6.22 -4.88
CA PHE A 83 -2.64 -6.44 -4.15
C PHE A 83 -2.49 -7.89 -3.68
N ASN A 84 -2.52 -8.83 -4.62
CA ASN A 84 -2.50 -10.27 -4.35
C ASN A 84 -1.10 -10.90 -4.47
N ASN A 85 -0.06 -10.18 -4.07
CA ASN A 85 1.32 -10.64 -4.20
C ASN A 85 1.78 -11.41 -2.96
N SER A 86 1.84 -12.73 -3.07
CA SER A 86 2.22 -13.59 -1.95
C SER A 86 3.72 -13.63 -1.72
N ASN A 87 4.10 -13.61 -0.46
CA ASN A 87 5.48 -13.82 0.00
C ASN A 87 6.51 -12.86 -0.61
N VAL A 88 6.09 -11.63 -0.90
CA VAL A 88 6.94 -10.64 -1.58
C VAL A 88 8.03 -10.11 -0.65
N PHE A 89 7.68 -9.81 0.58
CA PHE A 89 8.59 -9.27 1.60
C PHE A 89 8.93 -10.34 2.64
N ASN A 90 9.83 -11.25 2.30
CA ASN A 90 10.39 -12.22 3.25
C ASN A 90 11.83 -11.86 3.62
N SER A 91 12.42 -12.53 4.60
CA SER A 91 13.79 -12.23 5.09
C SER A 91 14.87 -12.36 4.02
N SER A 92 14.63 -13.05 2.92
CA SER A 92 15.57 -13.17 1.79
C SER A 92 15.43 -12.03 0.79
N ASN A 93 14.43 -11.17 0.93
CA ASN A 93 14.05 -10.12 -0.02
C ASN A 93 14.31 -8.71 0.53
N THR A 94 15.49 -8.48 1.09
CA THR A 94 15.89 -7.17 1.66
C THR A 94 15.13 -6.73 2.92
N THR A 95 14.31 -7.60 3.48
CA THR A 95 13.61 -7.36 4.74
C THR A 95 14.16 -8.25 5.86
N SER A 96 14.04 -7.79 7.09
CA SER A 96 14.31 -8.59 8.29
C SER A 96 13.12 -8.50 9.24
N GLY A 97 12.99 -9.47 10.16
CA GLY A 97 11.87 -9.55 11.10
C GLY A 97 10.70 -10.41 10.61
N LEU A 98 10.69 -10.84 9.35
CA LEU A 98 9.77 -11.84 8.82
C LEU A 98 10.48 -13.19 8.64
N GLY A 99 9.71 -14.27 8.51
CA GLY A 99 10.26 -15.59 8.16
C GLY A 99 10.79 -15.62 6.71
N ALA A 100 11.57 -16.64 6.38
CA ALA A 100 12.05 -16.84 5.01
C ALA A 100 10.91 -17.05 4.01
N THR A 101 9.78 -17.58 4.50
CA THR A 101 8.54 -17.73 3.73
C THR A 101 7.37 -17.25 4.58
N VAL A 102 6.62 -16.28 4.09
CA VAL A 102 5.40 -15.76 4.71
C VAL A 102 4.24 -16.11 3.80
N SER A 103 3.41 -17.05 4.19
CA SER A 103 2.22 -17.44 3.41
C SER A 103 1.13 -16.35 3.47
N LYS A 104 1.50 -15.14 3.06
CA LYS A 104 0.66 -13.93 3.11
C LYS A 104 0.76 -13.15 1.79
N ASN A 105 -0.35 -12.56 1.38
CA ASN A 105 -0.36 -11.54 0.34
C ASN A 105 -0.03 -10.20 0.99
N GLN A 106 1.04 -9.56 0.54
CA GLN A 106 1.64 -8.45 1.26
C GLN A 106 1.55 -7.14 0.48
N LEU A 107 1.22 -6.08 1.19
CA LEU A 107 1.36 -4.70 0.74
C LEU A 107 2.18 -3.92 1.78
N MET A 108 3.23 -3.24 1.34
CA MET A 108 4.03 -2.35 2.16
C MET A 108 3.56 -0.90 1.97
N VAL A 109 3.43 -0.17 3.06
CA VAL A 109 3.03 1.25 3.04
C VAL A 109 4.09 2.06 3.75
N ASP A 110 4.81 2.88 2.99
CA ASP A 110 5.79 3.86 3.51
C ASP A 110 5.10 5.18 3.80
N GLY A 111 5.57 5.88 4.82
CA GLY A 111 5.11 7.21 5.15
C GLY A 111 6.03 7.94 6.11
N ASP A 112 5.87 9.26 6.13
CA ASP A 112 6.53 10.16 7.06
C ASP A 112 5.57 10.57 8.19
N THR A 113 6.12 11.25 9.21
CA THR A 113 5.31 11.80 10.30
C THR A 113 4.28 12.80 9.76
N GLY A 114 3.01 12.49 10.00
CA GLY A 114 1.87 13.28 9.52
C GLY A 114 1.09 12.61 8.40
N ASP A 115 1.69 11.64 7.72
CA ASP A 115 0.97 10.80 6.76
C ASP A 115 0.00 9.85 7.46
N LYS A 116 -1.04 9.43 6.76
CA LYS A 116 -2.12 8.63 7.33
C LYS A 116 -2.45 7.41 6.49
N LEU A 117 -2.69 6.31 7.20
CA LEU A 117 -3.35 5.14 6.64
C LEU A 117 -4.73 4.98 7.30
N VAL A 118 -5.79 5.09 6.51
CA VAL A 118 -7.17 4.88 6.94
C VAL A 118 -7.62 3.50 6.49
N LEU A 119 -7.83 2.59 7.44
CA LEU A 119 -8.36 1.25 7.18
C LEU A 119 -9.86 1.24 7.46
N SER A 120 -10.67 1.06 6.42
CA SER A 120 -12.14 1.09 6.56
C SER A 120 -12.67 -0.05 7.43
N ASP A 121 -11.89 -1.11 7.56
CA ASP A 121 -12.19 -2.30 8.36
C ASP A 121 -11.13 -2.59 9.43
N LEU A 122 -10.54 -1.54 10.03
CA LEU A 122 -9.43 -1.62 10.99
C LEU A 122 -9.66 -2.64 12.12
N ALA A 123 -10.90 -2.82 12.57
CA ALA A 123 -11.24 -3.79 13.61
C ALA A 123 -10.93 -5.26 13.21
N ASN A 124 -10.78 -5.54 11.92
CA ASN A 124 -10.43 -6.85 11.37
C ASN A 124 -8.94 -7.05 11.16
N TRP A 125 -8.13 -6.07 11.52
CA TRP A 125 -6.67 -6.12 11.41
C TRP A 125 -6.01 -6.17 12.78
N THR A 126 -5.07 -7.08 12.95
CA THR A 126 -4.35 -7.26 14.21
C THR A 126 -2.85 -7.07 13.98
N ALA A 127 -2.24 -6.17 14.75
CA ALA A 127 -0.79 -6.02 14.78
C ALA A 127 -0.16 -7.32 15.29
N SER A 128 0.82 -7.85 14.57
CA SER A 128 1.46 -9.12 14.91
C SER A 128 2.47 -9.02 16.07
N GLY A 129 2.78 -7.82 16.53
CA GLY A 129 3.85 -7.56 17.48
C GLY A 129 5.26 -7.72 16.89
N THR A 130 5.36 -8.02 15.59
CA THR A 130 6.64 -8.16 14.90
C THR A 130 6.99 -6.87 14.16
N ASN A 131 8.17 -6.34 14.42
CA ASN A 131 8.73 -5.26 13.64
C ASN A 131 9.52 -5.83 12.46
N VAL A 132 9.25 -5.27 11.29
CA VAL A 132 9.91 -5.60 10.03
C VAL A 132 10.84 -4.44 9.67
N VAL A 133 12.07 -4.71 9.32
CA VAL A 133 13.02 -3.66 8.89
C VAL A 133 13.35 -3.88 7.42
N ALA A 134 13.17 -2.84 6.63
CA ALA A 134 13.53 -2.83 5.21
C ALA A 134 14.01 -1.44 4.81
N ASN A 135 15.12 -1.36 4.08
CA ASN A 135 15.68 -0.11 3.53
C ASN A 135 15.84 1.02 4.57
N GLY A 136 16.11 0.68 5.82
CA GLY A 136 16.27 1.66 6.91
C GLY A 136 14.98 2.11 7.58
N HIS A 137 13.83 1.64 7.12
CA HIS A 137 12.52 1.88 7.72
C HIS A 137 12.10 0.72 8.62
N THR A 138 11.28 1.03 9.61
CA THR A 138 10.68 0.03 10.50
C THR A 138 9.18 -0.01 10.29
N TYR A 139 8.66 -1.19 10.04
CA TYR A 139 7.24 -1.43 9.78
C TYR A 139 6.64 -2.31 10.87
N VAL A 140 5.39 -2.05 11.19
CA VAL A 140 4.55 -2.95 11.99
C VAL A 140 3.77 -3.83 11.03
N ALA A 141 3.84 -5.15 11.23
CA ALA A 141 3.06 -6.08 10.43
C ALA A 141 1.66 -6.24 11.00
N TYR A 142 0.64 -5.93 10.20
CA TYR A 142 -0.77 -6.15 10.51
C TYR A 142 -1.30 -7.32 9.69
N ASN A 143 -1.89 -8.30 10.37
CA ASN A 143 -2.54 -9.44 9.73
C ASN A 143 -4.05 -9.23 9.72
N HIS A 144 -4.68 -9.52 8.58
CA HIS A 144 -6.14 -9.59 8.56
C HIS A 144 -6.61 -10.88 9.24
N ASN A 145 -7.67 -10.78 10.07
CA ASN A 145 -8.08 -11.85 10.99
C ASN A 145 -8.67 -13.07 10.28
N THR A 146 -9.21 -12.90 9.08
CA THR A 146 -9.94 -13.97 8.35
C THR A 146 -9.41 -14.22 6.93
N SER A 147 -8.33 -13.53 6.52
CA SER A 147 -7.74 -13.70 5.18
C SER A 147 -6.22 -13.82 5.25
N ALA A 148 -5.61 -14.18 4.13
CA ALA A 148 -4.15 -14.24 3.99
C ALA A 148 -3.50 -12.87 3.75
N GLN A 149 -4.24 -11.77 3.88
CA GLN A 149 -3.70 -10.42 3.66
C GLN A 149 -2.87 -9.93 4.84
N GLN A 150 -1.75 -9.27 4.54
CA GLN A 150 -0.85 -8.65 5.50
C GLN A 150 -0.44 -7.26 5.00
N LEU A 151 -0.48 -6.28 5.90
CA LEU A 151 0.05 -4.94 5.68
C LEU A 151 1.35 -4.79 6.46
N LEU A 152 2.38 -4.24 5.81
CA LEU A 152 3.60 -3.78 6.45
C LEU A 152 3.54 -2.25 6.48
N ILE A 153 3.23 -1.69 7.64
CA ILE A 153 2.92 -0.27 7.81
C ILE A 153 4.09 0.43 8.49
N ASP A 154 4.66 1.45 7.84
CA ASP A 154 5.73 2.27 8.42
C ASP A 154 5.28 2.81 9.78
N ASN A 155 6.15 2.73 10.78
CA ASN A 155 5.84 3.12 12.16
C ASN A 155 5.63 4.63 12.36
N HIS A 156 5.92 5.47 11.35
CA HIS A 156 5.64 6.91 11.36
C HIS A 156 4.20 7.24 10.93
N LEU A 157 3.51 6.29 10.29
CA LEU A 157 2.14 6.48 9.81
C LEU A 157 1.14 6.50 10.96
N LEU A 158 0.21 7.45 10.89
CA LEU A 158 -0.98 7.41 11.75
C LEU A 158 -2.01 6.45 11.15
N VAL A 159 -2.25 5.34 11.84
CA VAL A 159 -3.28 4.35 11.44
C VAL A 159 -4.59 4.67 12.16
N SER A 160 -5.68 4.77 11.40
CA SER A 160 -7.02 5.05 11.95
C SER A 160 -8.11 4.28 11.22
N ALA A 161 -9.27 4.12 11.87
CA ALA A 161 -10.51 3.73 11.20
C ALA A 161 -11.12 4.93 10.44
N THR A 162 -12.10 4.66 9.56
CA THR A 162 -12.93 5.69 8.91
C THR A 162 -13.92 6.30 9.89
#